data_3c7ecdadeffc34f86dc3cd9b8b3e1adf
#
_entry.id   3c7ecdadeffc34f86dc3cd9b8b3e1adf
#
_cell.length_a   1.000
_cell.length_b   1.000
_cell.length_c   1.000
_cell.angle_alpha   90.00
_cell.angle_beta   90.00
_cell.angle_gamma   90.00
#
_symmetry.space_group_name_H-M   'P 1'
#
loop_
_entity.id
_entity.type
_entity.pdbx_description
1 polymer ?
#
loop_
_entity_poly.entity_id
_entity_poly.type
_entity_poly.pdbx_seq_one_letter_code
_entity_poly.pdbx_strand_id
1 'polypeptide(L)'
;MESDIDRLMTAFKNRQLGRRTFLGSLAALAVTGCSSDDSSDTSDGSTEATLPQTGPPIPVQTINHMTLSVSDPAASLAWYQGLFGMPIAARQAETVVLQVGDGPQFIALGGAASDNPRITHLCLALDNFDHERIVQILAENGVAATGQSGPMQSRVRMRGEDFGGAPTGTPELYFGDPDGVVLQLQDSSYCGGAGLLGEDCLAIPEPAPGEGLLAVSEFNHFTIFVSDQQRSMELYQRLFGLEVDTYQGALPVLRVGSGKQFLALAGVPGVSTGLIHHASLAVGDFDVDRIFSLLEGYGLTVLGEAPGANGPLQAYVSMRGPNRGGAPEGTPELYFTDPDGILIQLQDVRYCGGNGYFGEECGTVENPTGRNG
;
A
#
# COMPACT_ATOMS: atom_id res chain seq x y z
N MET A 1 26.79 -15.11 -33.88
CA MET A 1 25.49 -14.94 -33.21
C MET A 1 25.35 -15.89 -32.01
N GLU A 2 25.46 -17.22 -32.20
CA GLU A 2 25.39 -18.21 -31.11
C GLU A 2 26.47 -18.00 -30.03
N SER A 3 27.71 -17.66 -30.42
CA SER A 3 28.80 -17.34 -29.49
C SER A 3 28.64 -16.03 -28.69
N ASP A 4 27.89 -15.08 -29.23
CA ASP A 4 27.65 -13.79 -28.55
C ASP A 4 26.55 -13.90 -27.52
N ILE A 5 25.53 -14.72 -27.82
CA ILE A 5 24.48 -15.06 -26.84
C ILE A 5 25.06 -15.83 -25.66
N ASP A 6 25.95 -16.79 -25.92
CA ASP A 6 26.62 -17.56 -24.87
C ASP A 6 27.50 -16.70 -23.98
N ARG A 7 28.19 -15.68 -24.53
CA ARG A 7 28.96 -14.71 -23.77
C ARG A 7 28.08 -13.82 -22.89
N LEU A 8 26.97 -13.33 -23.41
CA LEU A 8 25.99 -12.54 -22.67
C LEU A 8 25.35 -13.34 -21.54
N MET A 9 24.98 -14.60 -21.81
CA MET A 9 24.44 -15.52 -20.78
C MET A 9 25.45 -15.80 -19.69
N THR A 10 26.72 -15.97 -20.03
CA THR A 10 27.81 -16.21 -19.06
C THR A 10 28.06 -14.99 -18.20
N ALA A 11 28.11 -13.78 -18.79
CA ALA A 11 28.28 -12.53 -18.07
C ALA A 11 27.10 -12.22 -17.13
N PHE A 12 25.87 -12.54 -17.55
CA PHE A 12 24.68 -12.42 -16.70
C PHE A 12 24.70 -13.42 -15.54
N LYS A 13 25.02 -14.70 -15.78
CA LYS A 13 25.16 -15.74 -14.73
C LYS A 13 26.24 -15.38 -13.70
N ASN A 14 27.31 -14.73 -14.13
CA ASN A 14 28.41 -14.30 -13.27
C ASN A 14 28.14 -12.93 -12.59
N ARG A 15 26.92 -12.40 -12.67
CA ARG A 15 26.52 -11.08 -12.15
C ARG A 15 27.36 -9.89 -12.65
N GLN A 16 28.03 -10.04 -13.80
CA GLN A 16 28.79 -8.98 -14.45
C GLN A 16 27.93 -8.06 -15.33
N LEU A 17 26.69 -8.47 -15.61
CA LEU A 17 25.69 -7.71 -16.35
C LEU A 17 24.38 -7.67 -15.58
N GLY A 18 23.80 -6.47 -15.42
CA GLY A 18 22.46 -6.31 -14.90
C GLY A 18 21.39 -6.82 -15.87
N ARG A 19 20.21 -7.18 -15.33
CA ARG A 19 19.09 -7.73 -16.10
C ARG A 19 18.67 -6.85 -17.28
N ARG A 20 18.68 -5.54 -17.09
CA ARG A 20 18.32 -4.54 -18.11
C ARG A 20 19.33 -4.50 -19.27
N THR A 21 20.63 -4.50 -18.96
CA THR A 21 21.72 -4.54 -19.96
C THR A 21 21.71 -5.85 -20.71
N PHE A 22 21.45 -6.97 -20.03
CA PHE A 22 21.34 -8.29 -20.65
C PHE A 22 20.20 -8.38 -21.68
N LEU A 23 18.98 -7.92 -21.30
CA LEU A 23 17.83 -7.91 -22.20
C LEU A 23 18.00 -6.94 -23.37
N GLY A 24 18.57 -5.77 -23.14
CA GLY A 24 18.87 -4.80 -24.20
C GLY A 24 19.90 -5.32 -25.21
N SER A 25 20.92 -6.04 -24.75
CA SER A 25 21.94 -6.64 -25.62
C SER A 25 21.39 -7.83 -26.44
N LEU A 26 20.47 -8.61 -25.88
CA LEU A 26 19.77 -9.68 -26.63
C LEU A 26 18.85 -9.12 -27.72
N ALA A 27 18.15 -8.03 -27.45
CA ALA A 27 17.30 -7.35 -28.43
C ALA A 27 18.13 -6.77 -29.59
N ALA A 28 19.32 -6.21 -29.31
CA ALA A 28 20.23 -5.69 -30.34
C ALA A 28 20.76 -6.80 -31.27
N LEU A 29 21.01 -8.02 -30.75
CA LEU A 29 21.47 -9.17 -31.56
C LEU A 29 20.37 -9.74 -32.44
N ALA A 30 19.10 -9.61 -32.05
CA ALA A 30 17.96 -10.09 -32.85
C ALA A 30 17.67 -9.19 -34.07
N VAL A 31 18.05 -7.90 -34.03
CA VAL A 31 17.80 -6.95 -35.13
C VAL A 31 18.87 -7.01 -36.24
N THR A 32 20.07 -7.51 -35.96
CA THR A 32 21.18 -7.59 -36.94
C THR A 32 21.11 -8.79 -37.90
N GLY A 33 20.06 -9.60 -37.84
CA GLY A 33 19.89 -10.82 -38.65
C GLY A 33 19.10 -10.68 -39.94
N CYS A 34 18.59 -9.52 -40.32
CA CYS A 34 17.85 -9.28 -41.56
C CYS A 34 18.29 -7.97 -42.21
N SER A 35 19.31 -7.99 -43.02
CA SER A 35 19.56 -6.96 -44.03
C SER A 35 19.98 -7.60 -45.35
N SER A 36 19.13 -7.52 -46.34
CA SER A 36 19.47 -7.57 -47.74
C SER A 36 19.15 -6.21 -48.36
N ASP A 37 20.13 -5.70 -49.05
CA ASP A 37 20.26 -4.44 -49.77
C ASP A 37 18.97 -3.86 -50.39
N ASP A 38 18.70 -2.58 -50.17
CA ASP A 38 18.67 -1.64 -51.29
C ASP A 38 18.73 -0.17 -50.83
N SER A 39 19.46 0.62 -51.60
CA SER A 39 19.81 2.01 -51.37
C SER A 39 18.67 2.96 -51.79
N SER A 40 18.29 3.90 -50.94
CA SER A 40 18.04 5.30 -51.34
C SER A 40 17.78 6.21 -50.14
N ASP A 41 18.53 7.30 -50.15
CA ASP A 41 18.57 8.47 -49.30
C ASP A 41 17.19 9.13 -49.11
N THR A 42 16.76 9.34 -47.85
CA THR A 42 15.98 10.49 -47.45
C THR A 42 15.99 10.61 -45.92
N SER A 43 16.50 11.74 -45.43
CA SER A 43 16.42 12.18 -44.06
C SER A 43 14.97 12.35 -43.62
N ASP A 44 14.53 11.54 -42.66
CA ASP A 44 13.30 11.85 -41.95
C ASP A 44 13.49 11.54 -40.46
N GLY A 45 13.16 12.53 -39.64
CA GLY A 45 13.29 12.45 -38.19
C GLY A 45 12.32 11.41 -37.63
N SER A 46 12.86 10.27 -37.26
CA SER A 46 12.10 9.24 -36.56
C SER A 46 11.81 9.71 -35.12
N THR A 47 10.66 10.30 -34.91
CA THR A 47 9.98 10.28 -33.63
C THR A 47 9.75 8.80 -33.28
N GLU A 48 10.44 8.32 -32.29
CA GLU A 48 10.22 7.00 -31.71
C GLU A 48 8.74 6.91 -31.28
N ALA A 49 7.94 6.22 -32.06
CA ALA A 49 6.54 5.98 -31.74
C ALA A 49 6.51 5.09 -30.50
N THR A 50 6.27 5.70 -29.35
CA THR A 50 5.98 4.98 -28.12
C THR A 50 4.76 4.10 -28.39
N LEU A 51 4.94 2.77 -28.34
CA LEU A 51 3.82 1.84 -28.41
C LEU A 51 2.81 2.21 -27.32
N PRO A 52 1.50 2.21 -27.61
CA PRO A 52 0.49 2.52 -26.60
C PRO A 52 0.66 1.53 -25.44
N GLN A 53 0.84 2.04 -24.22
CA GLN A 53 0.90 1.23 -23.02
C GLN A 53 -0.47 0.56 -22.82
N THR A 54 -0.51 -0.76 -22.94
CA THR A 54 -1.71 -1.55 -22.68
C THR A 54 -1.79 -1.82 -21.18
N GLY A 55 -2.29 -0.89 -20.38
CA GLY A 55 -2.43 -1.03 -18.93
C GLY A 55 -2.60 0.32 -18.24
N PRO A 56 -2.84 0.33 -16.93
CA PRO A 56 -2.98 1.56 -16.18
C PRO A 56 -1.67 2.36 -16.20
N PRO A 57 -1.75 3.70 -16.15
CA PRO A 57 -0.58 4.56 -16.19
C PRO A 57 0.41 4.33 -15.04
N ILE A 58 -0.11 3.98 -13.85
CA ILE A 58 0.65 3.69 -12.61
C ILE A 58 0.22 2.32 -12.08
N PRO A 59 0.81 1.22 -12.54
CA PRO A 59 0.36 -0.15 -12.21
C PRO A 59 0.83 -0.55 -10.79
N VAL A 60 0.07 -0.16 -9.78
CA VAL A 60 0.36 -0.52 -8.39
C VAL A 60 0.19 -2.02 -8.15
N GLN A 61 1.07 -2.61 -7.33
CA GLN A 61 1.16 -4.05 -7.09
C GLN A 61 0.72 -4.45 -5.69
N THR A 62 0.97 -3.60 -4.70
CA THR A 62 0.73 -3.94 -3.30
C THR A 62 0.55 -2.69 -2.44
N ILE A 63 -0.09 -2.87 -1.30
CA ILE A 63 -0.04 -1.92 -0.19
C ILE A 63 1.32 -2.11 0.48
N ASN A 64 2.09 -1.04 0.64
CA ASN A 64 3.43 -1.12 1.21
C ASN A 64 3.45 -0.74 2.70
N HIS A 65 2.93 0.44 3.07
CA HIS A 65 2.98 0.88 4.45
C HIS A 65 1.89 1.89 4.82
N MET A 66 1.78 2.11 6.12
CA MET A 66 1.13 3.29 6.69
C MET A 66 2.09 4.06 7.58
N THR A 67 1.86 5.37 7.69
CA THR A 67 2.55 6.20 8.68
C THR A 67 1.56 6.75 9.69
N LEU A 68 1.88 6.57 10.96
CA LEU A 68 1.11 7.06 12.09
C LEU A 68 1.74 8.32 12.65
N SER A 69 0.91 9.33 12.86
CA SER A 69 1.18 10.44 13.77
C SER A 69 0.61 10.05 15.13
N VAL A 70 1.42 10.05 16.17
CA VAL A 70 1.08 9.55 17.51
C VAL A 70 1.38 10.58 18.58
N SER A 71 0.70 10.50 19.72
CA SER A 71 0.89 11.48 20.82
C SER A 71 2.19 11.23 21.59
N ASP A 72 2.61 9.98 21.73
CA ASP A 72 3.86 9.56 22.38
C ASP A 72 4.53 8.45 21.55
N PRO A 73 5.53 8.79 20.71
CA PRO A 73 6.22 7.80 19.86
C PRO A 73 6.85 6.64 20.64
N ALA A 74 7.39 6.90 21.83
CA ALA A 74 8.02 5.85 22.63
C ALA A 74 6.99 4.87 23.22
N ALA A 75 5.88 5.40 23.72
CA ALA A 75 4.78 4.58 24.22
C ALA A 75 4.12 3.79 23.09
N SER A 76 3.88 4.39 21.93
CA SER A 76 3.32 3.71 20.76
C SER A 76 4.26 2.61 20.25
N LEU A 77 5.57 2.87 20.17
CA LEU A 77 6.56 1.84 19.80
C LEU A 77 6.49 0.64 20.75
N ALA A 78 6.54 0.88 22.05
CA ALA A 78 6.46 -0.20 23.05
C ALA A 78 5.14 -0.98 22.93
N TRP A 79 4.05 -0.28 22.66
CA TRP A 79 2.72 -0.88 22.54
C TRP A 79 2.60 -1.76 21.28
N TYR A 80 3.00 -1.26 20.09
CA TYR A 80 2.94 -2.04 18.86
C TYR A 80 3.89 -3.24 18.89
N GLN A 81 5.10 -3.07 19.45
CA GLN A 81 6.03 -4.19 19.63
C GLN A 81 5.54 -5.21 20.65
N GLY A 82 4.92 -4.77 21.76
CA GLY A 82 4.35 -5.68 22.75
C GLY A 82 3.17 -6.50 22.23
N LEU A 83 2.31 -5.88 21.42
CA LEU A 83 1.16 -6.57 20.83
C LEU A 83 1.54 -7.51 19.68
N PHE A 84 2.37 -7.06 18.75
CA PHE A 84 2.63 -7.74 17.48
C PHE A 84 4.03 -8.34 17.35
N GLY A 85 4.95 -8.01 18.24
CA GLY A 85 6.34 -8.49 18.14
C GLY A 85 7.11 -7.92 16.95
N MET A 86 6.64 -6.80 16.36
CA MET A 86 7.23 -6.23 15.14
C MET A 86 8.67 -5.76 15.36
N PRO A 87 9.67 -6.26 14.60
CA PRO A 87 11.02 -5.76 14.68
C PRO A 87 11.16 -4.41 13.97
N ILE A 88 12.21 -3.65 14.32
CA ILE A 88 12.54 -2.40 13.64
C ILE A 88 13.40 -2.74 12.41
N ALA A 89 12.88 -2.47 11.22
CA ALA A 89 13.56 -2.70 9.95
C ALA A 89 14.43 -1.52 9.50
N ALA A 90 14.07 -0.30 9.88
CA ALA A 90 14.81 0.91 9.55
C ALA A 90 14.49 2.06 10.51
N ARG A 91 15.33 3.09 10.49
CA ARG A 91 15.10 4.37 11.19
C ARG A 91 15.26 5.52 10.22
N GLN A 92 14.31 6.43 10.23
CA GLN A 92 14.33 7.67 9.43
C GLN A 92 14.46 8.83 10.41
N ALA A 93 15.68 9.12 10.86
CA ALA A 93 15.97 9.93 12.04
C ALA A 93 15.21 9.39 13.26
N GLU A 94 14.26 10.15 13.80
CA GLU A 94 13.47 9.72 14.96
C GLU A 94 12.26 8.84 14.59
N THR A 95 11.87 8.79 13.30
CA THR A 95 10.79 7.89 12.84
C THR A 95 11.25 6.45 12.85
N VAL A 96 10.47 5.58 13.48
CA VAL A 96 10.76 4.14 13.58
C VAL A 96 9.91 3.38 12.57
N VAL A 97 10.54 2.48 11.82
CA VAL A 97 9.92 1.62 10.81
C VAL A 97 9.77 0.22 11.37
N LEU A 98 8.54 -0.17 11.71
CA LEU A 98 8.18 -1.48 12.25
C LEU A 98 7.78 -2.41 11.11
N GLN A 99 8.53 -3.50 10.92
CA GLN A 99 8.26 -4.49 9.87
C GLN A 99 6.95 -5.23 10.10
N VAL A 100 6.16 -5.40 9.04
CA VAL A 100 4.95 -6.20 9.03
C VAL A 100 5.21 -7.48 8.22
N GLY A 101 5.04 -8.64 8.85
CA GLY A 101 5.35 -9.92 8.22
C GLY A 101 6.84 -10.06 7.85
N ASP A 102 7.11 -10.81 6.79
CA ASP A 102 8.48 -11.11 6.33
C ASP A 102 8.90 -10.24 5.13
N GLY A 103 8.01 -9.38 4.64
CA GLY A 103 8.24 -8.58 3.44
C GLY A 103 8.70 -7.14 3.72
N PRO A 104 8.70 -6.29 2.70
CA PRO A 104 9.08 -4.89 2.84
C PRO A 104 7.96 -4.02 3.46
N GLN A 105 6.81 -4.60 3.81
CA GLN A 105 5.70 -3.87 4.40
C GLN A 105 6.02 -3.40 5.82
N PHE A 106 5.52 -2.22 6.21
CA PHE A 106 5.81 -1.68 7.53
C PHE A 106 4.76 -0.68 8.05
N ILE A 107 4.81 -0.45 9.35
CA ILE A 107 4.17 0.68 10.03
C ILE A 107 5.26 1.67 10.42
N ALA A 108 5.19 2.91 9.93
CA ALA A 108 6.08 3.97 10.37
C ALA A 108 5.44 4.75 11.53
N LEU A 109 6.15 4.85 12.64
CA LEU A 109 5.76 5.70 13.77
C LEU A 109 6.50 7.03 13.68
N GLY A 110 5.77 8.13 13.52
CA GLY A 110 6.34 9.47 13.47
C GLY A 110 7.16 9.77 14.72
N GLY A 111 8.37 10.31 14.53
CA GLY A 111 9.32 10.55 15.63
C GLY A 111 8.96 11.71 16.54
N ALA A 112 8.08 12.63 16.13
CA ALA A 112 7.62 13.77 16.93
C ALA A 112 6.22 13.51 17.47
N ALA A 113 6.01 13.87 18.75
CA ALA A 113 4.69 13.86 19.38
C ALA A 113 3.70 14.79 18.63
N SER A 114 2.47 14.36 18.53
CA SER A 114 1.41 15.05 17.80
C SER A 114 0.17 15.26 18.65
N ASP A 115 -0.42 16.46 18.59
CA ASP A 115 -1.71 16.75 19.19
C ASP A 115 -2.90 16.25 18.36
N ASN A 116 -2.62 15.65 17.19
CA ASN A 116 -3.63 15.11 16.29
C ASN A 116 -3.22 13.73 15.76
N PRO A 117 -3.27 12.69 16.62
CA PRO A 117 -2.94 11.32 16.24
C PRO A 117 -3.86 10.79 15.14
N ARG A 118 -3.26 10.15 14.11
CA ARG A 118 -3.99 9.57 12.99
C ARG A 118 -3.09 8.77 12.06
N ILE A 119 -3.69 8.04 11.14
CA ILE A 119 -2.99 7.56 9.94
C ILE A 119 -2.81 8.76 9.00
N THR A 120 -1.56 9.18 8.77
CA THR A 120 -1.26 10.38 7.96
C THR A 120 -1.30 10.11 6.47
N HIS A 121 -0.87 8.93 6.06
CA HIS A 121 -0.92 8.45 4.68
C HIS A 121 -0.81 6.93 4.62
N LEU A 122 -1.23 6.39 3.49
CA LEU A 122 -0.97 5.03 3.05
C LEU A 122 -0.03 5.06 1.85
N CYS A 123 0.74 3.99 1.66
CA CYS A 123 1.64 3.84 0.52
C CYS A 123 1.23 2.65 -0.34
N LEU A 124 1.18 2.89 -1.64
CA LEU A 124 1.06 1.86 -2.66
C LEU A 124 2.41 1.69 -3.37
N ALA A 125 2.81 0.47 -3.59
CA ALA A 125 4.06 0.15 -4.26
C ALA A 125 3.84 -0.37 -5.67
N LEU A 126 4.80 -0.07 -6.54
CA LEU A 126 4.81 -0.48 -7.94
C LEU A 126 6.23 -0.84 -8.39
N ASP A 127 6.32 -1.69 -9.39
CA ASP A 127 7.61 -2.03 -9.99
C ASP A 127 8.13 -0.90 -10.88
N ASN A 128 9.46 -0.76 -10.93
CA ASN A 128 10.12 0.26 -11.74
C ASN A 128 9.67 1.69 -11.41
N PHE A 129 9.63 2.00 -10.13
CA PHE A 129 9.31 3.34 -9.64
C PHE A 129 10.24 4.39 -10.24
N ASP A 130 9.66 5.36 -10.90
CA ASP A 130 10.32 6.54 -11.48
C ASP A 130 9.48 7.76 -11.11
N HIS A 131 9.94 8.50 -10.12
CA HIS A 131 9.17 9.60 -9.55
C HIS A 131 8.92 10.74 -10.56
N GLU A 132 9.86 11.02 -11.48
CA GLU A 132 9.72 12.09 -12.47
C GLU A 132 8.61 11.72 -13.49
N ARG A 133 8.66 10.49 -13.99
CA ARG A 133 7.61 9.95 -14.87
C ARG A 133 6.24 9.93 -14.18
N ILE A 134 6.19 9.48 -12.92
CA ILE A 134 4.92 9.39 -12.19
C ILE A 134 4.34 10.78 -11.92
N VAL A 135 5.16 11.79 -11.57
CA VAL A 135 4.71 13.18 -11.43
C VAL A 135 4.11 13.70 -12.72
N GLN A 136 4.71 13.39 -13.87
CA GLN A 136 4.14 13.76 -15.17
C GLN A 136 2.78 13.10 -15.41
N ILE A 137 2.66 11.79 -15.17
CA ILE A 137 1.39 11.06 -15.29
C ILE A 137 0.32 11.66 -14.36
N LEU A 138 0.66 11.97 -13.12
CA LEU A 138 -0.24 12.60 -12.15
C LEU A 138 -0.72 13.96 -12.68
N ALA A 139 0.18 14.80 -13.24
CA ALA A 139 -0.17 16.10 -13.80
C ALA A 139 -1.11 15.97 -15.02
N GLU A 140 -0.88 15.02 -15.91
CA GLU A 140 -1.74 14.70 -17.06
C GLU A 140 -3.14 14.22 -16.60
N ASN A 141 -3.26 13.71 -15.38
CA ASN A 141 -4.52 13.28 -14.75
C ASN A 141 -5.12 14.31 -13.78
N GLY A 142 -4.65 15.56 -13.82
CA GLY A 142 -5.20 16.67 -13.05
C GLY A 142 -4.64 16.84 -11.64
N VAL A 143 -3.61 16.07 -11.26
CA VAL A 143 -2.91 16.21 -9.97
C VAL A 143 -1.70 17.12 -10.16
N ALA A 144 -1.79 18.36 -9.72
CA ALA A 144 -0.79 19.38 -9.98
C ALA A 144 0.50 19.18 -9.15
N ALA A 145 1.67 19.28 -9.79
CA ALA A 145 2.97 19.23 -9.11
C ALA A 145 3.28 20.58 -8.45
N THR A 146 2.83 20.79 -7.21
CA THR A 146 2.92 22.07 -6.49
C THR A 146 3.95 22.08 -5.37
N GLY A 147 4.56 20.93 -5.06
CA GLY A 147 5.38 20.75 -3.87
C GLY A 147 4.57 20.55 -2.59
N GLN A 148 3.24 20.39 -2.71
CA GLN A 148 2.31 20.07 -1.63
C GLN A 148 1.61 18.73 -1.92
N SER A 149 0.93 18.16 -0.93
CA SER A 149 0.11 16.96 -1.07
C SER A 149 -1.34 17.21 -0.58
N GLY A 150 -1.85 18.40 -0.84
CA GLY A 150 -3.27 18.73 -0.64
C GLY A 150 -4.14 18.12 -1.75
N PRO A 151 -5.46 18.42 -1.77
CA PRO A 151 -6.37 17.88 -2.78
C PRO A 151 -5.88 18.12 -4.20
N MET A 152 -5.74 17.04 -4.97
CA MET A 152 -5.26 17.05 -6.37
C MET A 152 -3.90 17.75 -6.54
N GLN A 153 -3.00 17.59 -5.57
CA GLN A 153 -1.62 18.12 -5.60
C GLN A 153 -0.61 17.04 -5.30
N SER A 154 0.59 17.15 -5.87
CA SER A 154 1.68 16.21 -5.64
C SER A 154 2.98 16.93 -5.26
N ARG A 155 3.81 16.20 -4.52
CA ARG A 155 5.16 16.59 -4.12
C ARG A 155 6.10 15.40 -4.13
N VAL A 156 7.37 15.66 -4.38
CA VAL A 156 8.45 14.70 -4.13
C VAL A 156 9.30 15.26 -2.98
N ARG A 157 9.52 14.45 -1.96
CA ARG A 157 10.49 14.71 -0.90
C ARG A 157 11.74 13.88 -1.21
N MET A 158 12.89 14.52 -1.28
CA MET A 158 14.18 13.82 -1.34
C MET A 158 14.67 13.59 0.09
N ARG A 159 14.56 12.36 0.58
CA ARG A 159 14.99 12.00 1.94
C ARG A 159 16.50 11.77 1.94
N GLY A 160 17.24 12.69 2.57
CA GLY A 160 18.70 12.66 2.65
C GLY A 160 19.25 11.72 3.74
N GLU A 161 20.57 11.60 3.81
CA GLU A 161 21.27 10.72 4.77
C GLU A 161 20.91 11.01 6.23
N ASP A 162 20.73 12.27 6.62
CA ASP A 162 20.35 12.68 7.98
C ASP A 162 18.99 12.11 8.40
N PHE A 163 18.19 11.67 7.44
CA PHE A 163 16.91 11.03 7.62
C PHE A 163 16.90 9.56 7.18
N GLY A 164 18.08 8.93 7.12
CA GLY A 164 18.22 7.53 6.74
C GLY A 164 17.99 7.25 5.25
N GLY A 165 18.10 8.26 4.38
CA GLY A 165 18.01 8.10 2.94
C GLY A 165 19.37 7.92 2.28
N ALA A 166 19.40 7.86 0.94
CA ALA A 166 20.62 7.81 0.16
C ALA A 166 21.38 9.17 0.20
N PRO A 167 22.72 9.17 -0.03
CA PRO A 167 23.51 10.41 -0.14
C PRO A 167 22.99 11.39 -1.19
N THR A 168 22.45 10.88 -2.28
CA THR A 168 21.82 11.68 -3.34
C THR A 168 20.35 11.96 -3.10
N GLY A 169 19.81 11.45 -2.00
CA GLY A 169 18.40 11.49 -1.63
C GLY A 169 17.62 10.26 -2.11
N THR A 170 16.72 9.77 -1.27
CA THR A 170 15.72 8.76 -1.62
C THR A 170 14.44 9.50 -1.99
N PRO A 171 13.91 9.38 -3.22
CA PRO A 171 12.69 10.07 -3.62
C PRO A 171 11.46 9.41 -2.97
N GLU A 172 10.64 10.22 -2.33
CA GLU A 172 9.36 9.85 -1.75
C GLU A 172 8.27 10.70 -2.40
N LEU A 173 7.42 10.06 -3.21
CA LEU A 173 6.38 10.75 -3.95
C LEU A 173 5.05 10.67 -3.21
N TYR A 174 4.45 11.81 -2.94
CA TYR A 174 3.15 11.95 -2.29
C TYR A 174 2.18 12.70 -3.18
N PHE A 175 0.91 12.32 -3.15
CA PHE A 175 -0.16 13.12 -3.72
C PHE A 175 -1.42 13.02 -2.87
N GLY A 176 -2.27 14.05 -2.95
CA GLY A 176 -3.60 14.05 -2.36
C GLY A 176 -4.65 13.66 -3.39
N ASP A 177 -5.58 12.79 -3.00
CA ASP A 177 -6.77 12.48 -3.78
C ASP A 177 -7.72 13.71 -3.85
N PRO A 178 -8.92 13.61 -4.48
CA PRO A 178 -9.83 14.74 -4.57
C PRO A 178 -10.29 15.32 -3.23
N ASP A 179 -10.26 14.54 -2.16
CA ASP A 179 -10.62 14.95 -0.80
C ASP A 179 -9.40 15.24 0.09
N GLY A 180 -8.19 15.15 -0.47
CA GLY A 180 -6.94 15.42 0.24
C GLY A 180 -6.43 14.25 1.08
N VAL A 181 -6.94 13.03 0.86
CA VAL A 181 -6.33 11.82 1.42
C VAL A 181 -4.96 11.64 0.78
N VAL A 182 -3.93 11.57 1.62
CA VAL A 182 -2.56 11.49 1.13
C VAL A 182 -2.20 10.04 0.84
N LEU A 183 -1.78 9.80 -0.41
CA LEU A 183 -1.17 8.56 -0.86
C LEU A 183 0.31 8.80 -1.14
N GLN A 184 1.14 7.84 -0.74
CA GLN A 184 2.54 7.76 -1.16
C GLN A 184 2.68 6.68 -2.23
N LEU A 185 3.55 6.90 -3.20
CA LEU A 185 3.91 5.92 -4.22
C LEU A 185 5.40 5.62 -4.11
N GLN A 186 5.76 4.33 -4.10
CA GLN A 186 7.13 3.86 -3.95
C GLN A 186 7.41 2.61 -4.79
N ASP A 187 8.69 2.26 -4.89
CA ASP A 187 9.09 0.99 -5.50
C ASP A 187 8.64 -0.20 -4.66
N SER A 188 8.41 -1.34 -5.31
CA SER A 188 8.02 -2.59 -4.63
C SER A 188 9.07 -3.10 -3.65
N SER A 189 10.33 -2.66 -3.77
CA SER A 189 11.41 -2.98 -2.84
C SER A 189 11.52 -2.03 -1.65
N TYR A 190 10.75 -0.94 -1.63
CA TYR A 190 10.81 0.08 -0.58
C TYR A 190 10.47 -0.53 0.79
N CYS A 191 11.42 -0.48 1.71
CA CYS A 191 11.26 -0.92 3.10
C CYS A 191 11.47 0.20 4.13
N GLY A 192 11.51 1.45 3.67
CA GLY A 192 11.74 2.62 4.53
C GLY A 192 13.21 2.90 4.85
N GLY A 193 14.13 2.14 4.29
CA GLY A 193 15.57 2.23 4.50
C GLY A 193 16.28 3.24 3.58
N ALA A 194 17.62 3.12 3.50
CA ALA A 194 18.46 3.88 2.59
C ALA A 194 18.34 3.36 1.14
N GLY A 195 19.27 3.75 0.27
CA GLY A 195 19.23 3.40 -1.15
C GLY A 195 18.39 4.37 -1.98
N LEU A 196 18.53 4.29 -3.30
CA LEU A 196 17.81 5.17 -4.23
C LEU A 196 16.31 4.89 -4.27
N LEU A 197 15.91 3.65 -3.97
CA LEU A 197 14.51 3.23 -3.88
C LEU A 197 14.05 3.03 -2.42
N GLY A 198 14.93 3.31 -1.42
CA GLY A 198 14.64 3.08 -0.01
C GLY A 198 14.64 1.60 0.37
N GLU A 199 15.39 0.80 -0.40
CA GLU A 199 15.46 -0.67 -0.35
C GLU A 199 16.51 -1.21 0.62
N ASP A 200 17.44 -0.37 1.09
CA ASP A 200 18.52 -0.76 1.98
C ASP A 200 18.06 -0.70 3.45
N CYS A 201 17.31 -1.68 3.88
CA CYS A 201 16.93 -1.85 5.28
C CYS A 201 17.95 -2.68 6.06
N LEU A 202 17.78 -2.75 7.37
CA LEU A 202 18.66 -3.57 8.22
C LEU A 202 18.63 -5.03 7.75
N ALA A 203 19.79 -5.59 7.42
CA ALA A 203 19.90 -6.99 7.00
C ALA A 203 19.42 -7.96 8.10
N ILE A 204 19.55 -7.54 9.35
CA ILE A 204 18.95 -8.18 10.53
C ILE A 204 18.18 -7.06 11.24
N PRO A 205 16.85 -7.06 11.20
CA PRO A 205 16.05 -6.07 11.91
C PRO A 205 16.33 -6.10 13.42
N GLU A 206 16.22 -4.94 14.07
CA GLU A 206 16.31 -4.87 15.53
C GLU A 206 15.11 -5.61 16.13
N PRO A 207 15.30 -6.69 16.92
CA PRO A 207 14.19 -7.48 17.42
C PRO A 207 13.32 -6.65 18.37
N ALA A 208 12.03 -6.95 18.40
CA ALA A 208 11.17 -6.50 19.48
C ALA A 208 11.60 -7.09 20.83
N PRO A 209 11.23 -6.48 21.97
CA PRO A 209 11.52 -7.03 23.29
C PRO A 209 10.91 -8.40 23.58
N GLY A 210 9.91 -8.84 22.82
CA GLY A 210 9.23 -10.11 22.92
C GLY A 210 8.63 -10.54 21.58
N GLU A 211 8.07 -11.76 21.52
CA GLU A 211 7.47 -12.34 20.32
C GLU A 211 6.14 -11.69 19.92
N GLY A 212 5.55 -10.87 20.81
CA GLY A 212 4.19 -10.36 20.62
C GLY A 212 3.10 -11.38 20.95
N LEU A 213 1.87 -10.95 20.93
CA LEU A 213 0.69 -11.78 21.22
C LEU A 213 -0.03 -12.22 19.95
N LEU A 214 0.05 -11.42 18.89
CA LEU A 214 -0.60 -11.62 17.61
C LEU A 214 0.41 -11.46 16.47
N ALA A 215 0.65 -12.53 15.73
CA ALA A 215 1.50 -12.46 14.53
C ALA A 215 0.68 -11.90 13.36
N VAL A 216 1.13 -10.79 12.81
CA VAL A 216 0.58 -10.19 11.58
C VAL A 216 1.47 -10.55 10.40
N SER A 217 0.85 -10.87 9.25
CA SER A 217 1.57 -11.32 8.06
C SER A 217 1.70 -10.23 6.99
N GLU A 218 0.69 -9.39 6.84
CA GLU A 218 0.64 -8.35 5.81
C GLU A 218 -0.45 -7.32 6.12
N PHE A 219 -0.43 -6.18 5.40
CA PHE A 219 -1.62 -5.35 5.28
C PHE A 219 -2.67 -6.07 4.45
N ASN A 220 -3.93 -5.98 4.90
CA ASN A 220 -5.05 -6.49 4.13
C ASN A 220 -5.71 -5.38 3.31
N HIS A 221 -6.13 -4.28 3.96
CA HIS A 221 -6.78 -3.18 3.27
C HIS A 221 -6.72 -1.85 4.04
N PHE A 222 -7.12 -0.78 3.34
CA PHE A 222 -7.48 0.48 3.95
C PHE A 222 -8.92 0.85 3.61
N THR A 223 -9.66 1.37 4.60
CA THR A 223 -10.93 2.03 4.37
C THR A 223 -10.75 3.54 4.43
N ILE A 224 -11.19 4.20 3.38
CA ILE A 224 -11.02 5.63 3.16
C ILE A 224 -12.40 6.29 3.12
N PHE A 225 -12.61 7.29 3.95
CA PHE A 225 -13.81 8.11 3.91
C PHE A 225 -13.58 9.29 2.97
N VAL A 226 -14.51 9.46 2.04
CA VAL A 226 -14.47 10.49 0.99
C VAL A 226 -15.81 11.20 0.91
N SER A 227 -15.82 12.44 0.41
CA SER A 227 -17.04 13.23 0.23
C SER A 227 -17.86 12.75 -0.96
N ASP A 228 -17.18 12.29 -2.02
CA ASP A 228 -17.77 11.76 -3.26
C ASP A 228 -17.05 10.48 -3.66
N GLN A 229 -17.69 9.35 -3.37
CA GLN A 229 -17.19 8.00 -3.63
C GLN A 229 -16.89 7.75 -5.11
N GLN A 230 -17.80 8.20 -5.98
CA GLN A 230 -17.67 7.99 -7.43
C GLN A 230 -16.45 8.74 -7.99
N ARG A 231 -16.28 9.99 -7.60
CA ARG A 231 -15.15 10.83 -8.01
C ARG A 231 -13.80 10.22 -7.58
N SER A 232 -13.70 9.76 -6.35
CA SER A 232 -12.47 9.12 -5.85
C SER A 232 -12.21 7.78 -6.52
N MET A 233 -13.26 6.97 -6.72
CA MET A 233 -13.18 5.69 -7.43
C MET A 233 -12.68 5.88 -8.87
N GLU A 234 -13.24 6.83 -9.60
CA GLU A 234 -12.83 7.15 -10.99
C GLU A 234 -11.36 7.58 -11.07
N LEU A 235 -10.86 8.34 -10.10
CA LEU A 235 -9.44 8.70 -10.04
C LEU A 235 -8.56 7.48 -9.84
N TYR A 236 -8.87 6.63 -8.86
CA TYR A 236 -8.07 5.45 -8.55
C TYR A 236 -8.09 4.41 -9.67
N GLN A 237 -9.24 4.21 -10.32
CA GLN A 237 -9.36 3.35 -11.50
C GLN A 237 -8.54 3.91 -12.68
N ARG A 238 -8.63 5.21 -12.95
CA ARG A 238 -7.92 5.87 -14.05
C ARG A 238 -6.40 5.85 -13.85
N LEU A 239 -5.91 6.12 -12.61
CA LEU A 239 -4.49 6.15 -12.33
C LEU A 239 -3.88 4.75 -12.20
N PHE A 240 -4.54 3.88 -11.45
CA PHE A 240 -3.98 2.61 -10.98
C PHE A 240 -4.59 1.38 -11.64
N GLY A 241 -5.70 1.54 -12.36
CA GLY A 241 -6.44 0.43 -12.95
C GLY A 241 -7.12 -0.47 -11.92
N LEU A 242 -7.43 0.05 -10.72
CA LEU A 242 -8.05 -0.76 -9.67
C LEU A 242 -9.46 -1.17 -10.09
N GLU A 243 -9.70 -2.46 -10.21
CA GLU A 243 -11.02 -2.99 -10.53
C GLU A 243 -11.86 -3.15 -9.25
N VAL A 244 -13.18 -2.98 -9.39
CA VAL A 244 -14.11 -3.32 -8.32
C VAL A 244 -14.25 -4.83 -8.28
N ASP A 245 -13.75 -5.45 -7.23
CA ASP A 245 -13.75 -6.90 -7.05
C ASP A 245 -15.02 -7.40 -6.35
N THR A 246 -15.55 -6.62 -5.43
CA THR A 246 -16.76 -6.92 -4.68
C THR A 246 -17.35 -5.63 -4.07
N TYR A 247 -18.49 -5.77 -3.37
CA TYR A 247 -19.14 -4.69 -2.65
C TYR A 247 -19.45 -5.10 -1.20
N GLN A 248 -19.25 -4.16 -0.28
CA GLN A 248 -19.74 -4.28 1.10
C GLN A 248 -20.95 -3.34 1.29
N GLY A 249 -22.13 -3.83 0.97
CA GLY A 249 -23.31 -2.96 0.78
C GLY A 249 -23.10 -2.04 -0.42
N ALA A 250 -23.14 -0.73 -0.21
CA ALA A 250 -22.87 0.26 -1.26
C ALA A 250 -21.38 0.62 -1.40
N LEU A 251 -20.49 0.03 -0.59
CA LEU A 251 -19.07 0.35 -0.55
C LEU A 251 -18.31 -0.53 -1.53
N PRO A 252 -17.70 0.05 -2.60
CA PRO A 252 -16.86 -0.69 -3.53
C PRO A 252 -15.55 -1.10 -2.88
N VAL A 253 -15.12 -2.30 -3.16
CA VAL A 253 -13.83 -2.88 -2.78
C VAL A 253 -12.95 -2.91 -4.03
N LEU A 254 -11.94 -2.04 -4.05
CA LEU A 254 -11.04 -1.86 -5.18
C LEU A 254 -9.78 -2.70 -4.98
N ARG A 255 -9.57 -3.71 -5.81
CA ARG A 255 -8.43 -4.63 -5.73
C ARG A 255 -7.10 -3.92 -5.98
N VAL A 256 -6.11 -4.14 -5.11
CA VAL A 256 -4.73 -3.68 -5.29
C VAL A 256 -3.87 -4.86 -5.73
N GLY A 257 -3.26 -4.74 -6.91
CA GLY A 257 -2.45 -5.80 -7.50
C GLY A 257 -3.23 -7.09 -7.81
N SER A 258 -2.56 -8.22 -7.72
CA SER A 258 -3.14 -9.54 -8.00
C SER A 258 -3.51 -10.36 -6.75
N GLY A 259 -3.21 -9.81 -5.57
CA GLY A 259 -3.46 -10.48 -4.27
C GLY A 259 -4.86 -10.24 -3.72
N LYS A 260 -4.98 -10.25 -2.39
CA LYS A 260 -6.24 -10.01 -1.65
C LYS A 260 -6.36 -8.59 -1.12
N GLN A 261 -5.30 -7.79 -1.26
CA GLN A 261 -5.27 -6.43 -0.76
C GLN A 261 -6.23 -5.53 -1.52
N PHE A 262 -6.83 -4.57 -0.84
CA PHE A 262 -7.78 -3.65 -1.46
C PHE A 262 -7.86 -2.28 -0.78
N LEU A 263 -8.47 -1.33 -1.47
CA LEU A 263 -8.95 -0.07 -0.91
C LEU A 263 -10.48 -0.10 -0.90
N ALA A 264 -11.07 0.24 0.24
CA ALA A 264 -12.51 0.40 0.38
C ALA A 264 -12.84 1.89 0.47
N LEU A 265 -13.70 2.38 -0.44
CA LEU A 265 -14.08 3.79 -0.50
C LEU A 265 -15.48 3.99 0.05
N ALA A 266 -15.58 4.67 1.19
CA ALA A 266 -16.88 5.00 1.80
C ALA A 266 -17.24 6.46 1.54
N GLY A 267 -18.31 6.69 0.78
CA GLY A 267 -18.91 8.02 0.64
C GLY A 267 -19.65 8.41 1.91
N VAL A 268 -19.18 9.42 2.63
CA VAL A 268 -19.76 9.85 3.89
C VAL A 268 -20.37 11.25 3.71
N PRO A 269 -21.71 11.38 3.78
CA PRO A 269 -22.36 12.68 3.66
C PRO A 269 -21.87 13.68 4.70
N GLY A 270 -21.51 14.88 4.26
CA GLY A 270 -21.04 15.96 5.13
C GLY A 270 -19.55 15.95 5.48
N VAL A 271 -18.79 14.94 5.02
CA VAL A 271 -17.32 14.98 5.07
C VAL A 271 -16.84 16.00 4.04
N SER A 272 -16.09 16.99 4.49
CA SER A 272 -15.51 18.03 3.62
C SER A 272 -14.03 17.77 3.31
N THR A 273 -13.39 16.87 4.07
CA THR A 273 -11.99 16.46 3.92
C THR A 273 -11.93 14.96 4.11
N GLY A 274 -11.33 14.27 3.17
CA GLY A 274 -11.16 12.82 3.24
C GLY A 274 -10.21 12.41 4.38
N LEU A 275 -10.37 11.19 4.84
CA LEU A 275 -9.50 10.61 5.85
C LEU A 275 -9.34 9.09 5.65
N ILE A 276 -8.23 8.56 6.11
CA ILE A 276 -8.04 7.12 6.25
C ILE A 276 -8.72 6.72 7.56
N HIS A 277 -9.85 6.01 7.45
CA HIS A 277 -10.65 5.63 8.60
C HIS A 277 -9.96 4.54 9.42
N HIS A 278 -9.45 3.50 8.76
CA HIS A 278 -8.68 2.43 9.39
C HIS A 278 -7.78 1.71 8.39
N ALA A 279 -6.78 1.05 8.93
CA ALA A 279 -5.99 0.03 8.26
C ALA A 279 -6.37 -1.34 8.79
N SER A 280 -6.33 -2.35 7.94
CA SER A 280 -6.53 -3.74 8.31
C SER A 280 -5.24 -4.54 8.15
N LEU A 281 -4.95 -5.36 9.16
CA LEU A 281 -3.83 -6.28 9.20
C LEU A 281 -4.34 -7.73 9.14
N ALA A 282 -3.67 -8.56 8.35
CA ALA A 282 -3.99 -9.97 8.23
C ALA A 282 -3.29 -10.78 9.34
N VAL A 283 -4.05 -11.63 10.01
CA VAL A 283 -3.56 -12.53 11.05
C VAL A 283 -3.87 -13.98 10.70
N GLY A 284 -2.94 -14.89 10.98
CA GLY A 284 -3.20 -16.31 10.94
C GLY A 284 -4.09 -16.77 12.11
N ASP A 285 -4.75 -17.91 11.94
CA ASP A 285 -5.61 -18.49 12.99
C ASP A 285 -6.61 -17.49 13.58
N PHE A 286 -7.31 -16.75 12.71
CA PHE A 286 -8.29 -15.75 13.08
C PHE A 286 -9.45 -16.39 13.82
N ASP A 287 -9.58 -16.06 15.09
CA ASP A 287 -10.65 -16.47 15.97
C ASP A 287 -11.00 -15.30 16.91
N VAL A 288 -12.24 -14.84 16.86
CA VAL A 288 -12.69 -13.64 17.57
C VAL A 288 -12.52 -13.76 19.07
N ASP A 289 -12.93 -14.89 19.66
CA ASP A 289 -12.89 -15.09 21.12
C ASP A 289 -11.46 -15.17 21.62
N ARG A 290 -10.59 -15.88 20.87
CA ARG A 290 -9.16 -15.95 21.17
C ARG A 290 -8.49 -14.58 21.10
N ILE A 291 -8.77 -13.83 20.03
CA ILE A 291 -8.18 -12.50 19.86
C ILE A 291 -8.68 -11.55 20.94
N PHE A 292 -9.97 -11.58 21.26
CA PHE A 292 -10.51 -10.77 22.36
C PHE A 292 -9.84 -11.08 23.69
N SER A 293 -9.64 -12.36 24.00
CA SER A 293 -8.97 -12.77 25.25
C SER A 293 -7.53 -12.25 25.30
N LEU A 294 -6.80 -12.25 24.17
CA LEU A 294 -5.44 -11.70 24.09
C LEU A 294 -5.44 -10.17 24.24
N LEU A 295 -6.36 -9.46 23.58
CA LEU A 295 -6.48 -8.00 23.67
C LEU A 295 -6.88 -7.54 25.08
N GLU A 296 -7.83 -8.25 25.72
CA GLU A 296 -8.20 -7.99 27.11
C GLU A 296 -7.02 -8.19 28.07
N GLY A 297 -6.29 -9.30 27.90
CA GLY A 297 -5.07 -9.58 28.66
C GLY A 297 -3.96 -8.55 28.42
N TYR A 298 -3.97 -7.88 27.26
CA TYR A 298 -3.05 -6.80 26.90
C TYR A 298 -3.51 -5.42 27.42
N GLY A 299 -4.69 -5.35 28.02
CA GLY A 299 -5.22 -4.14 28.68
C GLY A 299 -6.25 -3.35 27.87
N LEU A 300 -6.81 -3.92 26.79
CA LEU A 300 -7.92 -3.32 26.07
C LEU A 300 -9.26 -3.67 26.75
N THR A 301 -10.20 -2.76 26.64
CA THR A 301 -11.60 -3.04 27.02
C THR A 301 -12.33 -3.70 25.86
N VAL A 302 -12.74 -4.96 26.03
CA VAL A 302 -13.50 -5.70 25.02
C VAL A 302 -14.99 -5.35 25.14
N LEU A 303 -15.57 -4.81 24.07
CA LEU A 303 -16.97 -4.40 24.00
C LEU A 303 -17.90 -5.52 23.45
N GLY A 304 -17.33 -6.60 22.94
CA GLY A 304 -18.07 -7.63 22.22
C GLY A 304 -18.56 -7.15 20.85
N GLU A 305 -19.77 -7.58 20.43
CA GLU A 305 -20.40 -7.07 19.22
C GLU A 305 -20.89 -5.63 19.47
N ALA A 306 -20.31 -4.68 18.72
CA ALA A 306 -20.62 -3.26 18.89
C ALA A 306 -20.49 -2.50 17.55
N PRO A 307 -21.18 -1.35 17.40
CA PRO A 307 -21.10 -0.53 16.18
C PRO A 307 -19.79 0.26 16.05
N GLY A 308 -18.96 0.33 17.10
CA GLY A 308 -17.71 1.06 17.11
C GLY A 308 -17.13 1.24 18.52
N ALA A 309 -15.90 1.75 18.57
CA ALA A 309 -15.24 2.19 19.80
C ALA A 309 -15.54 3.67 20.08
N ASN A 310 -15.50 4.05 21.37
CA ASN A 310 -15.74 5.42 21.83
C ASN A 310 -14.49 6.07 22.43
N GLY A 311 -13.35 5.43 22.35
CA GLY A 311 -12.09 5.91 22.92
C GLY A 311 -10.92 4.98 22.63
N PRO A 312 -9.73 5.27 23.15
CA PRO A 312 -8.57 4.43 23.00
C PRO A 312 -8.67 3.11 23.77
N LEU A 313 -7.84 2.14 23.37
CA LEU A 313 -7.69 0.84 24.02
C LEU A 313 -9.03 0.08 24.19
N GLN A 314 -9.84 0.09 23.13
CA GLN A 314 -11.09 -0.67 23.07
C GLN A 314 -11.06 -1.65 21.91
N ALA A 315 -11.68 -2.81 22.07
CA ALA A 315 -11.83 -3.80 21.01
C ALA A 315 -13.29 -4.20 20.84
N TYR A 316 -13.72 -4.39 19.59
CA TYR A 316 -15.08 -4.81 19.25
C TYR A 316 -15.10 -5.63 17.96
N VAL A 317 -16.17 -6.38 17.76
CA VAL A 317 -16.45 -7.04 16.49
C VAL A 317 -17.73 -6.47 15.88
N SER A 318 -17.72 -6.22 14.58
CA SER A 318 -18.90 -5.91 13.78
C SER A 318 -19.20 -7.12 12.91
N MET A 319 -20.42 -7.63 12.98
CA MET A 319 -20.87 -8.75 12.14
C MET A 319 -21.45 -8.20 10.83
N ARG A 320 -20.72 -8.37 9.73
CA ARG A 320 -21.19 -7.94 8.40
C ARG A 320 -22.15 -8.99 7.84
N GLY A 321 -23.44 -8.67 7.83
CA GLY A 321 -24.49 -9.57 7.38
C GLY A 321 -24.65 -9.62 5.84
N PRO A 322 -25.56 -10.49 5.34
CA PRO A 322 -25.78 -10.72 3.91
C PRO A 322 -26.20 -9.47 3.13
N ASN A 323 -26.93 -8.55 3.78
CA ASN A 323 -27.35 -7.27 3.19
C ASN A 323 -26.18 -6.32 2.92
N ARG A 324 -25.00 -6.63 3.44
CA ARG A 324 -23.75 -5.93 3.21
C ARG A 324 -22.68 -6.83 2.55
N GLY A 325 -23.10 -7.93 1.91
CA GLY A 325 -22.20 -8.86 1.22
C GLY A 325 -21.43 -9.79 2.16
N GLY A 326 -21.87 -9.98 3.39
CA GLY A 326 -21.31 -10.96 4.34
C GLY A 326 -22.04 -12.30 4.30
N ALA A 327 -21.53 -13.27 5.06
CA ALA A 327 -22.13 -14.59 5.23
C ALA A 327 -23.52 -14.52 5.87
N PRO A 328 -24.37 -15.56 5.68
CA PRO A 328 -25.69 -15.63 6.35
C PRO A 328 -25.63 -15.52 7.87
N GLU A 329 -24.61 -16.11 8.49
CA GLU A 329 -24.33 -16.05 9.92
C GLU A 329 -23.58 -14.77 10.33
N GLY A 330 -23.16 -13.96 9.37
CA GLY A 330 -22.32 -12.80 9.52
C GLY A 330 -20.83 -13.10 9.27
N THR A 331 -20.13 -12.14 8.69
CA THR A 331 -18.68 -12.13 8.54
C THR A 331 -18.11 -11.26 9.67
N PRO A 332 -17.30 -11.80 10.59
CA PRO A 332 -16.75 -11.03 11.68
C PRO A 332 -15.67 -10.06 11.16
N GLU A 333 -15.81 -8.82 11.53
CA GLU A 333 -14.84 -7.74 11.30
C GLU A 333 -14.38 -7.25 12.67
N LEU A 334 -13.17 -7.65 13.10
CA LEU A 334 -12.66 -7.35 14.43
C LEU A 334 -11.82 -6.06 14.40
N TYR A 335 -12.14 -5.15 15.28
CA TYR A 335 -11.49 -3.84 15.38
C TYR A 335 -10.94 -3.62 16.78
N PHE A 336 -9.88 -2.83 16.86
CA PHE A 336 -9.42 -2.25 18.11
C PHE A 336 -8.88 -0.84 17.86
N THR A 337 -8.84 -0.04 18.94
CA THR A 337 -8.16 1.26 18.95
C THR A 337 -6.86 1.16 19.73
N ASP A 338 -5.80 1.77 19.19
CA ASP A 338 -4.51 1.88 19.84
C ASP A 338 -4.54 2.91 21.02
N PRO A 339 -3.43 3.20 21.71
CA PRO A 339 -3.38 4.16 22.80
C PRO A 339 -3.83 5.58 22.43
N ASP A 340 -3.75 5.94 21.16
CA ASP A 340 -4.16 7.24 20.62
C ASP A 340 -5.60 7.21 20.05
N GLY A 341 -6.27 6.08 20.07
CA GLY A 341 -7.60 5.90 19.49
C GLY A 341 -7.57 5.68 17.98
N ILE A 342 -6.41 5.42 17.38
CA ILE A 342 -6.30 5.07 15.96
C ILE A 342 -6.90 3.69 15.73
N LEU A 343 -7.85 3.60 14.80
CA LEU A 343 -8.60 2.37 14.53
C LEU A 343 -7.81 1.42 13.63
N ILE A 344 -7.62 0.20 14.10
CA ILE A 344 -7.01 -0.90 13.36
C ILE A 344 -8.00 -2.06 13.29
N GLN A 345 -8.08 -2.70 12.13
CA GLN A 345 -8.88 -3.91 11.93
C GLN A 345 -7.95 -5.12 11.87
N LEU A 346 -8.40 -6.25 12.41
CA LEU A 346 -7.76 -7.55 12.23
C LEU A 346 -8.68 -8.44 11.42
N GLN A 347 -8.11 -9.15 10.45
CA GLN A 347 -8.84 -10.07 9.60
C GLN A 347 -8.05 -11.34 9.35
N ASP A 348 -8.76 -12.41 8.96
CA ASP A 348 -8.11 -13.64 8.50
C ASP A 348 -7.25 -13.39 7.25
N VAL A 349 -6.17 -14.13 7.10
CA VAL A 349 -5.28 -14.07 5.92
C VAL A 349 -6.03 -14.38 4.59
N ARG A 350 -7.22 -14.95 4.65
CA ARG A 350 -8.07 -15.23 3.48
C ARG A 350 -8.98 -14.08 3.12
N TYR A 351 -9.16 -13.10 4.00
CA TYR A 351 -10.12 -12.01 3.81
C TYR A 351 -9.77 -11.19 2.55
N CYS A 352 -10.77 -11.01 1.69
CA CYS A 352 -10.69 -10.19 0.49
C CYS A 352 -11.86 -9.19 0.38
N GLY A 353 -12.63 -9.02 1.47
CA GLY A 353 -13.78 -8.11 1.54
C GLY A 353 -15.09 -8.69 1.03
N GLY A 354 -15.11 -9.96 0.60
CA GLY A 354 -16.25 -10.64 0.00
C GLY A 354 -17.15 -11.38 1.00
N ASN A 355 -17.92 -12.32 0.47
CA ASN A 355 -18.80 -13.21 1.23
C ASN A 355 -17.98 -14.29 1.96
N GLY A 356 -18.65 -15.21 2.65
CA GLY A 356 -18.05 -16.25 3.50
C GLY A 356 -17.76 -15.77 4.91
N TYR A 357 -17.57 -16.72 5.83
CA TYR A 357 -17.35 -16.39 7.24
C TYR A 357 -16.07 -15.57 7.44
N PHE A 358 -15.01 -15.86 6.68
CA PHE A 358 -13.77 -15.09 6.69
C PHE A 358 -13.73 -13.98 5.63
N GLY A 359 -14.86 -13.73 4.92
CA GLY A 359 -14.88 -12.75 3.84
C GLY A 359 -13.99 -13.11 2.64
N GLU A 360 -13.83 -14.41 2.39
CA GLU A 360 -12.87 -15.00 1.44
C GLU A 360 -13.45 -15.24 0.04
N GLU A 361 -14.77 -15.14 -0.12
CA GLU A 361 -15.44 -15.35 -1.40
C GLU A 361 -15.53 -14.05 -2.17
N CYS A 362 -14.50 -13.70 -2.93
CA CYS A 362 -14.43 -12.51 -3.76
C CYS A 362 -14.54 -12.82 -5.25
N GLY A 363 -14.75 -11.78 -6.04
CA GLY A 363 -15.07 -11.85 -7.46
C GLY A 363 -16.57 -11.81 -7.69
N THR A 364 -17.02 -11.05 -8.69
CA THR A 364 -18.40 -10.95 -9.23
C THR A 364 -19.55 -10.94 -8.22
N VAL A 365 -19.47 -10.14 -7.16
CA VAL A 365 -20.66 -9.79 -6.41
C VAL A 365 -21.30 -8.60 -7.14
N GLU A 366 -22.46 -8.83 -7.76
CA GLU A 366 -23.26 -7.73 -8.32
C GLU A 366 -23.56 -6.72 -7.20
N ASN A 367 -23.53 -5.44 -7.54
CA ASN A 367 -23.88 -4.37 -6.61
C ASN A 367 -25.24 -4.67 -5.97
N PRO A 368 -25.33 -5.01 -4.67
CA PRO A 368 -26.58 -5.44 -4.05
C PRO A 368 -27.65 -4.35 -3.98
N THR A 369 -27.26 -3.08 -4.24
CA THR A 369 -28.18 -1.94 -4.26
C THR A 369 -28.85 -1.73 -5.62
N GLY A 370 -28.43 -2.45 -6.68
CA GLY A 370 -28.95 -2.31 -8.03
C GLY A 370 -28.79 -0.91 -8.65
N ARG A 371 -28.04 -0.02 -8.00
CA ARG A 371 -27.70 1.29 -8.51
C ARG A 371 -26.35 1.19 -9.21
N ASN A 372 -26.39 1.00 -10.51
CA ASN A 372 -25.26 1.43 -11.34
C ASN A 372 -25.19 2.95 -11.19
N GLY A 373 -24.07 3.43 -10.63
CA GLY A 373 -23.84 4.84 -10.34
C GLY A 373 -23.97 5.75 -11.55
#